data_2aac79fa1715cc6d3edc9356145f71f7
#
_entry.id   2aac79fa1715cc6d3edc9356145f71f7
#
_cell.length_a   1.000
_cell.length_b   1.000
_cell.length_c   1.000
_cell.angle_alpha   90.00
_cell.angle_beta   90.00
_cell.angle_gamma   90.00
#
_symmetry.space_group_name_H-M   'P 1'
#
loop_
_entity.id
_entity.type
_entity.pdbx_description
1 polymer ?
#
loop_
_entity_poly.entity_id
_entity_poly.type
_entity_poly.pdbx_seq_one_letter_code
_entity_poly.pdbx_strand_id
1 'polypeptide(L)'
;DEILPYASDLLKKVGLSDRENYYPSQLSGGQQQRVAIARALAMKPDIMLFDEPTSALDPELTGEVLHTMRDLAAEHMTMIVVTHEMAFAREDATNVVFMENGVIVEQGEPQTFFRAPKEERTREFLRNML
;
A
#
# COMPACT_ATOMS: atom_id res chain seq x y z
N ASP A 1 22.75 -17.61 -13.57
CA ASP A 1 21.41 -17.98 -13.54
C ASP A 1 20.66 -17.93 -12.22
N GLU A 2 20.95 -16.87 -11.41
CA GLU A 2 20.23 -16.58 -10.20
C GLU A 2 19.05 -15.61 -10.44
N ILE A 3 18.97 -15.02 -11.64
CA ILE A 3 17.96 -13.99 -11.95
C ILE A 3 16.56 -14.57 -12.04
N LEU A 4 16.38 -15.68 -12.77
CA LEU A 4 15.04 -16.26 -12.95
C LEU A 4 14.47 -16.81 -11.64
N PRO A 5 15.23 -17.58 -10.83
CA PRO A 5 14.73 -18.00 -9.51
C PRO A 5 14.39 -16.82 -8.61
N TYR A 6 15.19 -15.76 -8.64
CA TYR A 6 14.94 -14.56 -7.87
C TYR A 6 13.63 -13.87 -8.30
N ALA A 7 13.41 -13.73 -9.60
CA ALA A 7 12.18 -13.16 -10.13
C ALA A 7 10.96 -14.01 -9.75
N SER A 8 11.08 -15.34 -9.84
CA SER A 8 10.01 -16.25 -9.43
C SER A 8 9.67 -16.10 -7.95
N ASP A 9 10.66 -15.96 -7.10
CA ASP A 9 10.46 -15.77 -5.66
C ASP A 9 9.73 -14.46 -5.39
N LEU A 10 10.04 -13.40 -6.11
CA LEU A 10 9.34 -12.12 -5.97
C LEU A 10 7.87 -12.22 -6.40
N LEU A 11 7.58 -12.91 -7.49
CA LEU A 11 6.22 -13.13 -7.94
C LEU A 11 5.42 -13.97 -6.93
N LYS A 12 6.06 -14.97 -6.35
CA LYS A 12 5.46 -15.76 -5.28
C LYS A 12 5.12 -14.87 -4.06
N LYS A 13 6.03 -13.97 -3.71
CA LYS A 13 5.85 -13.06 -2.58
C LYS A 13 4.62 -12.17 -2.74
N VAL A 14 4.29 -11.77 -3.96
CA VAL A 14 3.11 -10.96 -4.24
C VAL A 14 1.90 -11.80 -4.68
N GLY A 15 1.97 -13.12 -4.55
CA GLY A 15 0.84 -14.01 -4.82
C GLY A 15 0.59 -14.29 -6.30
N LEU A 16 1.61 -14.20 -7.14
CA LEU A 16 1.49 -14.38 -8.59
C LEU A 16 2.35 -15.51 -9.15
N SER A 17 2.64 -16.52 -8.35
CA SER A 17 3.47 -17.64 -8.81
C SER A 17 2.88 -18.40 -10.01
N ASP A 18 1.56 -18.40 -10.15
CA ASP A 18 0.84 -19.06 -11.26
C ASP A 18 0.66 -18.15 -12.47
N ARG A 19 1.20 -16.94 -12.46
CA ARG A 19 1.11 -15.94 -13.54
C ARG A 19 2.47 -15.57 -14.14
N GLU A 20 3.47 -16.36 -13.83
CA GLU A 20 4.86 -16.10 -14.21
C GLU A 20 5.07 -15.95 -15.72
N ASN A 21 4.32 -16.72 -16.51
CA ASN A 21 4.42 -16.72 -17.96
C ASN A 21 3.35 -15.86 -18.66
N TYR A 22 2.66 -15.00 -17.91
CA TYR A 22 1.63 -14.13 -18.46
C TYR A 22 2.22 -12.81 -18.93
N TYR A 23 1.70 -12.28 -20.00
CA TYR A 23 1.98 -10.91 -20.43
C TYR A 23 1.12 -9.91 -19.62
N PRO A 24 1.58 -8.66 -19.48
CA PRO A 24 0.80 -7.66 -18.73
C PRO A 24 -0.64 -7.51 -19.19
N SER A 25 -0.89 -7.63 -20.53
CA SER A 25 -2.24 -7.54 -21.07
C SER A 25 -3.17 -8.67 -20.62
N GLN A 26 -2.62 -9.75 -20.10
CA GLN A 26 -3.37 -10.91 -19.60
C GLN A 26 -3.67 -10.83 -18.10
N LEU A 27 -3.19 -9.78 -17.45
CA LEU A 27 -3.32 -9.62 -16.00
C LEU A 27 -4.40 -8.60 -15.68
N SER A 28 -5.12 -8.81 -14.58
CA SER A 28 -6.04 -7.81 -14.03
C SER A 28 -5.28 -6.57 -13.55
N GLY A 29 -5.99 -5.47 -13.33
CA GLY A 29 -5.38 -4.26 -12.78
C GLY A 29 -4.67 -4.49 -11.46
N GLY A 30 -5.29 -5.26 -10.56
CA GLY A 30 -4.69 -5.61 -9.27
C GLY A 30 -3.46 -6.49 -9.41
N GLN A 31 -3.48 -7.44 -10.35
CA GLN A 31 -2.32 -8.28 -10.64
C GLN A 31 -1.17 -7.45 -11.22
N GLN A 32 -1.47 -6.53 -12.15
CA GLN A 32 -0.46 -5.62 -12.69
C GLN A 32 0.18 -4.76 -11.59
N GLN A 33 -0.63 -4.27 -10.65
CA GLN A 33 -0.15 -3.48 -9.54
C GLN A 33 0.77 -4.30 -8.62
N ARG A 34 0.43 -5.56 -8.38
CA ARG A 34 1.29 -6.46 -7.60
C ARG A 34 2.61 -6.77 -8.32
N VAL A 35 2.59 -6.88 -9.65
CA VAL A 35 3.84 -6.99 -10.43
C VAL A 35 4.70 -5.73 -10.25
N ALA A 36 4.08 -4.55 -10.26
CA ALA A 36 4.80 -3.30 -10.03
C ALA A 36 5.46 -3.29 -8.64
N ILE A 37 4.78 -3.80 -7.62
CA ILE A 37 5.35 -3.95 -6.28
C ILE A 37 6.54 -4.91 -6.30
N ALA A 38 6.39 -6.08 -6.94
CA ALA A 38 7.47 -7.05 -7.06
C ALA A 38 8.68 -6.46 -7.79
N ARG A 39 8.44 -5.68 -8.84
CA ARG A 39 9.50 -5.00 -9.58
C ARG A 39 10.27 -4.01 -8.71
N ALA A 40 9.56 -3.25 -7.88
CA ALA A 40 10.21 -2.35 -6.94
C ALA A 40 11.03 -3.11 -5.89
N LEU A 41 10.49 -4.22 -5.38
CA LEU A 41 11.20 -5.08 -4.41
C LEU A 41 12.47 -5.69 -5.00
N ALA A 42 12.51 -5.91 -6.32
CA ALA A 42 13.68 -6.47 -6.99
C ALA A 42 14.92 -5.60 -6.82
N MET A 43 14.74 -4.31 -6.60
CA MET A 43 15.84 -3.37 -6.37
C MET A 43 16.38 -3.42 -4.94
N LYS A 44 15.79 -4.25 -4.08
CA LYS A 44 16.16 -4.38 -2.66
C LYS A 44 16.17 -3.04 -1.94
N PRO A 45 15.07 -2.28 -1.98
CA PRO A 45 15.03 -0.94 -1.41
C PRO A 45 14.99 -0.97 0.12
N ASP A 46 15.53 0.06 0.73
CA ASP A 46 15.39 0.27 2.17
C ASP A 46 14.03 0.84 2.53
N ILE A 47 13.44 1.62 1.60
CA ILE A 47 12.15 2.27 1.79
C ILE A 47 11.32 2.08 0.52
N MET A 48 10.06 1.64 0.68
CA MET A 48 9.09 1.56 -0.39
C MET A 48 8.15 2.75 -0.34
N LEU A 49 7.91 3.38 -1.49
CA LEU A 49 6.96 4.49 -1.61
C LEU A 49 5.75 4.04 -2.42
N PHE A 50 4.57 4.20 -1.84
CA PHE A 50 3.30 3.87 -2.50
C PHE A 50 2.49 5.16 -2.65
N ASP A 51 2.20 5.54 -3.88
CA ASP A 51 1.41 6.73 -4.16
C ASP A 51 0.03 6.31 -4.70
N GLU A 52 -0.95 6.25 -3.82
CA GLU A 52 -2.33 5.84 -4.11
C GLU A 52 -2.39 4.53 -4.90
N PRO A 53 -1.85 3.43 -4.34
CA PRO A 53 -1.69 2.18 -5.09
C PRO A 53 -2.99 1.51 -5.51
N THR A 54 -4.13 1.91 -4.94
CA THR A 54 -5.44 1.32 -5.26
C THR A 54 -6.39 2.29 -5.96
N SER A 55 -5.99 3.54 -6.20
CA SER A 55 -6.91 4.58 -6.69
C SER A 55 -7.47 4.30 -8.09
N ALA A 56 -6.72 3.63 -8.95
CA ALA A 56 -7.14 3.31 -10.31
C ALA A 56 -7.80 1.94 -10.43
N LEU A 57 -8.05 1.26 -9.31
CA LEU A 57 -8.61 -0.08 -9.29
C LEU A 57 -10.08 -0.07 -8.89
N ASP A 58 -10.85 -1.02 -9.45
CA ASP A 58 -12.19 -1.30 -8.96
C ASP A 58 -12.13 -1.80 -7.50
N PRO A 59 -13.15 -1.50 -6.69
CA PRO A 59 -13.13 -1.94 -5.28
C PRO A 59 -12.91 -3.43 -5.08
N GLU A 60 -13.34 -4.26 -6.03
CA GLU A 60 -13.15 -5.70 -5.97
C GLU A 60 -11.68 -6.11 -6.09
N LEU A 61 -10.84 -5.26 -6.70
CA LEU A 61 -9.44 -5.56 -6.96
C LEU A 61 -8.50 -4.98 -5.91
N THR A 62 -8.97 -4.07 -5.07
CA THR A 62 -8.13 -3.37 -4.09
C THR A 62 -7.65 -4.29 -2.97
N GLY A 63 -8.49 -5.25 -2.57
CA GLY A 63 -8.21 -6.11 -1.42
C GLY A 63 -6.92 -6.89 -1.54
N GLU A 64 -6.63 -7.44 -2.72
CA GLU A 64 -5.41 -8.23 -2.94
C GLU A 64 -4.14 -7.36 -2.88
N VAL A 65 -4.22 -6.14 -3.42
CA VAL A 65 -3.10 -5.20 -3.36
C VAL A 65 -2.83 -4.78 -1.91
N LEU A 66 -3.88 -4.43 -1.17
CA LEU A 66 -3.76 -4.09 0.24
C LEU A 66 -3.22 -5.25 1.08
N HIS A 67 -3.65 -6.47 0.78
CA HIS A 67 -3.13 -7.66 1.46
C HIS A 67 -1.62 -7.82 1.24
N THR A 68 -1.15 -7.63 0.00
CA THR A 68 0.27 -7.67 -0.30
C THR A 68 1.03 -6.61 0.49
N MET A 69 0.48 -5.40 0.59
CA MET A 69 1.09 -4.32 1.36
C MET A 69 1.12 -4.65 2.87
N ARG A 70 0.08 -5.27 3.40
CA ARG A 70 0.05 -5.74 4.79
C ARG A 70 1.13 -6.77 5.07
N ASP A 71 1.33 -7.70 4.14
CA ASP A 71 2.39 -8.71 4.26
C ASP A 71 3.76 -8.07 4.33
N LEU A 72 4.02 -7.04 3.51
CA LEU A 72 5.27 -6.30 3.56
C LEU A 72 5.44 -5.55 4.87
N ALA A 73 4.38 -4.94 5.38
CA ALA A 73 4.40 -4.27 6.67
C ALA A 73 4.70 -5.25 7.81
N ALA A 74 4.13 -6.44 7.76
CA ALA A 74 4.37 -7.49 8.73
C ALA A 74 5.83 -7.99 8.72
N GLU A 75 6.51 -7.87 7.59
CA GLU A 75 7.93 -8.18 7.45
C GLU A 75 8.82 -7.00 7.84
N HIS A 76 8.26 -5.96 8.41
CA HIS A 76 8.97 -4.76 8.86
C HIS A 76 9.61 -3.94 7.72
N MET A 77 9.05 -4.03 6.51
CA MET A 77 9.46 -3.15 5.42
C MET A 77 9.09 -1.71 5.75
N THR A 78 10.05 -0.81 5.67
CA THR A 78 9.78 0.61 5.84
C THR A 78 9.03 1.14 4.62
N MET A 79 7.84 1.71 4.84
CA MET A 79 6.98 2.16 3.77
C MET A 79 6.41 3.55 4.07
N ILE A 80 6.30 4.36 3.03
CA ILE A 80 5.52 5.59 3.05
C ILE A 80 4.38 5.39 2.07
N VAL A 81 3.14 5.50 2.54
CA VAL A 81 1.95 5.18 1.77
C VAL A 81 1.02 6.38 1.73
N VAL A 82 0.74 6.88 0.52
CA VAL A 82 -0.31 7.86 0.29
C VAL A 82 -1.56 7.09 -0.12
N THR A 83 -2.64 7.20 0.63
CA THR A 83 -3.82 6.38 0.41
C THR A 83 -5.11 7.04 0.90
N HIS A 84 -6.22 6.66 0.30
CA HIS A 84 -7.57 6.96 0.78
C HIS A 84 -8.17 5.76 1.53
N GLU A 85 -7.42 4.67 1.67
CA GLU A 85 -7.89 3.48 2.35
C GLU A 85 -7.74 3.65 3.86
N MET A 86 -8.77 4.18 4.49
CA MET A 86 -8.73 4.53 5.92
C MET A 86 -8.61 3.32 6.83
N ALA A 87 -9.22 2.20 6.46
CA ALA A 87 -9.09 0.96 7.24
C ALA A 87 -7.63 0.47 7.25
N PHE A 88 -6.98 0.51 6.09
CA PHE A 88 -5.56 0.16 5.99
C PHE A 88 -4.70 1.09 6.87
N ALA A 89 -4.93 2.40 6.77
CA ALA A 89 -4.18 3.37 7.57
C ALA A 89 -4.38 3.13 9.07
N ARG A 90 -5.62 2.82 9.48
CA ARG A 90 -5.94 2.59 10.89
C ARG A 90 -5.29 1.32 11.45
N GLU A 91 -5.30 0.26 10.67
CA GLU A 91 -4.91 -1.07 11.14
C GLU A 91 -3.43 -1.37 10.96
N ASP A 92 -2.82 -0.83 9.91
CA ASP A 92 -1.49 -1.26 9.48
C ASP A 92 -0.40 -0.20 9.59
N ALA A 93 -0.75 1.07 9.76
CA ALA A 93 0.24 2.13 9.89
C ALA A 93 0.79 2.20 11.32
N THR A 94 2.04 2.62 11.43
CA THR A 94 2.66 2.94 12.72
C THR A 94 2.54 4.43 13.05
N ASN A 95 2.40 5.26 12.03
CA ASN A 95 2.18 6.69 12.16
C ASN A 95 1.30 7.16 11.00
N VAL A 96 0.31 7.99 11.27
CA VAL A 96 -0.58 8.55 10.27
C VAL A 96 -0.33 10.06 10.17
N VAL A 97 -0.24 10.55 8.94
CA VAL A 97 0.00 11.97 8.66
C VAL A 97 -1.13 12.48 7.78
N PHE A 98 -1.83 13.51 8.23
CA PHE A 98 -2.83 14.21 7.43
C PHE A 98 -2.20 15.47 6.86
N MET A 99 -2.17 15.55 5.54
CA MET A 99 -1.64 16.71 4.81
C MET A 99 -2.74 17.40 4.02
N GLU A 100 -2.66 18.71 3.98
CA GLU A 100 -3.56 19.54 3.18
C GLU A 100 -2.82 20.80 2.75
N ASN A 101 -2.96 21.15 1.46
CA ASN A 101 -2.31 22.34 0.89
C ASN A 101 -0.79 22.39 1.11
N GLY A 102 -0.15 21.24 1.03
CA GLY A 102 1.30 21.15 1.12
C GLY A 102 1.86 21.21 2.53
N VAL A 103 1.00 21.20 3.56
CA VAL A 103 1.45 21.23 4.95
C VAL A 103 0.86 20.07 5.75
N ILE A 104 1.58 19.67 6.80
CA ILE A 104 1.09 18.66 7.73
C ILE A 104 0.10 19.34 8.68
N VAL A 105 -1.15 18.86 8.66
CA VAL A 105 -2.19 19.35 9.57
C VAL A 105 -2.10 18.65 10.91
N GLU A 106 -1.96 17.33 10.89
CA GLU A 106 -1.89 16.54 12.11
C GLU A 106 -1.19 15.22 11.83
N GLN A 107 -0.48 14.67 12.82
CA GLN A 107 0.10 13.34 12.73
C GLN A 107 0.11 12.68 14.10
N GLY A 108 0.15 11.35 14.11
CA GLY A 108 0.20 10.59 15.34
C GLY A 108 -0.05 9.10 15.13
N GLU A 109 -0.11 8.37 16.22
CA GLU A 109 -0.45 6.96 16.19
C GLU A 109 -1.88 6.76 15.66
N PRO A 110 -2.12 5.71 14.87
CA PRO A 110 -3.44 5.47 14.27
C PRO A 110 -4.58 5.46 15.29
N GLN A 111 -4.40 4.79 16.41
CA GLN A 111 -5.43 4.68 17.44
C GLN A 111 -5.91 6.07 17.89
N THR A 112 -4.96 6.93 18.24
CA THR A 112 -5.26 8.28 18.71
C THR A 112 -5.77 9.16 17.57
N PHE A 113 -5.12 9.07 16.40
CA PHE A 113 -5.48 9.88 15.24
C PHE A 113 -6.93 9.66 14.81
N PHE A 114 -7.37 8.41 14.71
CA PHE A 114 -8.73 8.10 14.24
C PHE A 114 -9.79 8.23 15.34
N ARG A 115 -9.44 7.97 16.58
CA ARG A 115 -10.40 7.99 17.69
C ARG A 115 -10.60 9.40 18.26
N ALA A 116 -9.51 10.14 18.42
CA ALA A 116 -9.54 11.44 19.07
C ALA A 116 -8.61 12.44 18.35
N PRO A 117 -8.92 12.79 17.09
CA PRO A 117 -8.09 13.77 16.38
C PRO A 117 -8.13 15.12 17.08
N LYS A 118 -7.00 15.80 17.11
CA LYS A 118 -6.83 17.05 17.84
C LYS A 118 -7.28 18.26 17.04
N GLU A 119 -7.02 18.24 15.74
CA GLU A 119 -7.35 19.38 14.88
C GLU A 119 -8.77 19.28 14.35
N GLU A 120 -9.47 20.40 14.31
CA GLU A 120 -10.84 20.44 13.82
C GLU A 120 -10.90 20.00 12.35
N ARG A 121 -9.94 20.43 11.53
CA ARG A 121 -9.89 20.06 10.12
C ARG A 121 -9.74 18.55 9.95
N THR A 122 -8.97 17.89 10.80
CA THR A 122 -8.83 16.44 10.81
C THR A 122 -10.17 15.77 11.13
N ARG A 123 -10.87 16.27 12.13
CA ARG A 123 -12.20 15.74 12.50
C ARG A 123 -13.18 15.87 11.35
N GLU A 124 -13.19 17.01 10.67
CA GLU A 124 -14.06 17.24 9.53
C GLU A 124 -13.72 16.27 8.38
N PHE A 125 -12.45 16.13 8.07
CA PHE A 125 -11.97 15.21 7.02
C PHE A 125 -12.41 13.77 7.32
N LEU A 126 -12.19 13.30 8.54
CA LEU A 126 -12.54 11.92 8.92
C LEU A 126 -14.05 11.68 8.90
N ARG A 127 -14.86 12.67 9.28
CA ARG A 127 -16.32 12.55 9.19
C ARG A 127 -16.78 12.33 7.74
N ASN A 128 -16.11 12.96 6.80
CA ASN A 128 -16.48 12.85 5.39
C ASN A 128 -15.97 11.55 4.74
N MET A 129 -14.95 10.93 5.32
CA MET A 129 -14.33 9.72 4.79
C MET A 129 -14.88 8.42 5.39
N LEU A 130 -15.53 8.52 6.55
CA LEU A 130 -16.03 7.34 7.29
C LEU A 130 -17.59 7.25 7.26
#